data_9d67f49ee56c0fdd40d2a70251187704
#
_entry.id   9d67f49ee56c0fdd40d2a70251187704
#
_cell.length_a   1.000
_cell.length_b   1.000
_cell.length_c   1.000
_cell.angle_alpha   90.00
_cell.angle_beta   90.00
_cell.angle_gamma   90.00
#
_symmetry.space_group_name_H-M   'P 1'
#
loop_
_entity.id
_entity.type
_entity.pdbx_description
1 polymer ?
#
loop_
_entity_poly.entity_id
_entity_poly.type
_entity_poly.pdbx_seq_one_letter_code
_entity_poly.pdbx_strand_id
1 'polypeptide(L)'
;MQSHGTAASRHLRIGGILATIAATQWIIGVFIAQAYYPNYSITQNDLSDLGATCHNATMPTPGSCVIFQPSSIIWNTVLSLLGILTMASAYMIYRGLGNRLFSTLVGLFGLGALIAGVVPENVDLTTHGLVR
;
A
#
# COMPACT_ATOMS: atom_id res chain seq x y z
N MET A 1 27.13 -29.47 -2.17
CA MET A 1 26.73 -28.50 -3.23
C MET A 1 25.21 -28.37 -3.47
N GLN A 2 24.40 -29.35 -3.10
CA GLN A 2 22.92 -29.31 -3.32
C GLN A 2 22.14 -28.43 -2.31
N SER A 3 22.70 -28.08 -1.16
CA SER A 3 21.98 -27.35 -0.11
C SER A 3 21.72 -25.84 -0.43
N HIS A 4 22.58 -25.21 -1.22
CA HIS A 4 22.41 -23.79 -1.57
C HIS A 4 21.25 -23.56 -2.54
N GLY A 5 21.04 -24.47 -3.51
CA GLY A 5 19.93 -24.35 -4.45
C GLY A 5 18.55 -24.49 -3.80
N THR A 6 18.44 -25.37 -2.79
CA THR A 6 17.18 -25.59 -2.06
C THR A 6 16.80 -24.39 -1.16
N ALA A 7 17.80 -23.76 -0.53
CA ALA A 7 17.56 -22.56 0.30
C ALA A 7 17.13 -21.35 -0.55
N ALA A 8 17.81 -21.11 -1.69
CA ALA A 8 17.45 -20.02 -2.62
C ALA A 8 16.03 -20.19 -3.16
N SER A 9 15.65 -21.40 -3.61
CA SER A 9 14.31 -21.69 -4.10
C SER A 9 13.22 -21.51 -3.02
N ARG A 10 13.54 -21.87 -1.77
CA ARG A 10 12.64 -21.64 -0.63
C ARG A 10 12.39 -20.15 -0.38
N HIS A 11 13.44 -19.32 -0.40
CA HIS A 11 13.29 -17.87 -0.23
C HIS A 11 12.45 -17.26 -1.34
N LEU A 12 12.67 -17.63 -2.61
CA LEU A 12 11.88 -17.15 -3.73
C LEU A 12 10.41 -17.55 -3.63
N ARG A 13 10.14 -18.78 -3.21
CA ARG A 13 8.76 -19.23 -3.00
C ARG A 13 8.05 -18.42 -1.91
N ILE A 14 8.71 -18.19 -0.78
CA ILE A 14 8.16 -17.37 0.32
C ILE A 14 7.94 -15.93 -0.16
N GLY A 15 8.93 -15.34 -0.85
CA GLY A 15 8.79 -14.00 -1.41
C GLY A 15 7.62 -13.87 -2.36
N GLY A 16 7.43 -14.84 -3.26
CA GLY A 16 6.30 -14.87 -4.19
C GLY A 16 4.94 -15.00 -3.48
N ILE A 17 4.85 -15.85 -2.46
CA ILE A 17 3.63 -16.00 -1.64
C ILE A 17 3.30 -14.67 -0.93
N LEU A 18 4.29 -14.04 -0.30
CA LEU A 18 4.10 -12.74 0.37
C LEU A 18 3.62 -11.65 -0.59
N ALA A 19 4.23 -11.56 -1.79
CA ALA A 19 3.81 -10.61 -2.82
C ALA A 19 2.38 -10.86 -3.29
N THR A 20 2.00 -12.13 -3.49
CA THR A 20 0.64 -12.50 -3.89
C THR A 20 -0.38 -12.13 -2.82
N ILE A 21 -0.10 -12.43 -1.55
CA ILE A 21 -0.97 -12.06 -0.43
C ILE A 21 -1.07 -10.53 -0.33
N ALA A 22 0.05 -9.79 -0.46
CA ALA A 22 0.09 -8.34 -0.43
C ALA A 22 -0.83 -7.72 -1.49
N ALA A 23 -0.71 -8.16 -2.74
CA ALA A 23 -1.53 -7.66 -3.84
C ALA A 23 -3.00 -8.03 -3.69
N THR A 24 -3.30 -9.29 -3.36
CA THR A 24 -4.67 -9.79 -3.25
C THR A 24 -5.46 -9.09 -2.14
N GLN A 25 -4.87 -8.98 -0.94
CA GLN A 25 -5.55 -8.31 0.18
C GLN A 25 -5.76 -6.82 -0.09
N TRP A 26 -4.81 -6.16 -0.77
CA TRP A 26 -4.97 -4.76 -1.14
C TRP A 26 -6.11 -4.56 -2.15
N ILE A 27 -6.17 -5.36 -3.22
CA ILE A 27 -7.24 -5.27 -4.21
C ILE A 27 -8.61 -5.47 -3.57
N ILE A 28 -8.77 -6.52 -2.76
CA ILE A 28 -10.03 -6.80 -2.06
C ILE A 28 -10.37 -5.64 -1.10
N GLY A 29 -9.40 -5.17 -0.34
CA GLY A 29 -9.59 -4.09 0.62
C GLY A 29 -9.98 -2.76 -0.04
N VAL A 30 -9.43 -2.44 -1.23
CA VAL A 30 -9.83 -1.27 -2.02
C VAL A 30 -11.30 -1.34 -2.39
N PHE A 31 -11.79 -2.47 -2.91
CA PHE A 31 -13.20 -2.62 -3.27
C PHE A 31 -14.11 -2.52 -2.04
N ILE A 32 -13.71 -3.09 -0.91
CA ILE A 32 -14.48 -2.98 0.34
C ILE A 32 -14.49 -1.52 0.81
N ALA A 33 -13.35 -0.82 0.80
CA ALA A 33 -13.28 0.59 1.20
C ALA A 33 -14.19 1.47 0.32
N GLN A 34 -14.19 1.25 -1.00
CA GLN A 34 -15.08 1.95 -1.93
C GLN A 34 -16.56 1.74 -1.61
N ALA A 35 -16.95 0.52 -1.22
CA ALA A 35 -18.34 0.21 -0.88
C ALA A 35 -18.85 0.99 0.36
N TYR A 36 -17.93 1.42 1.23
CA TYR A 36 -18.25 2.22 2.43
C TYR A 36 -17.99 3.73 2.24
N TYR A 37 -17.51 4.15 1.08
CA TYR A 37 -17.34 5.57 0.76
C TYR A 37 -18.55 6.08 0.00
N PRO A 38 -19.31 7.06 0.53
CA PRO A 38 -20.52 7.58 -0.12
C PRO A 38 -20.23 8.19 -1.50
N ASN A 39 -20.91 7.70 -2.52
CA ASN A 39 -20.80 8.19 -3.90
C ASN A 39 -19.38 8.17 -4.48
N TYR A 40 -18.54 7.22 -4.07
CA TYR A 40 -17.20 7.05 -4.65
C TYR A 40 -17.28 6.84 -6.16
N SER A 41 -16.49 7.61 -6.90
CA SER A 41 -16.36 7.48 -8.35
C SER A 41 -14.89 7.39 -8.74
N ILE A 42 -14.49 6.28 -9.32
CA ILE A 42 -13.11 6.03 -9.78
C ILE A 42 -12.64 7.04 -10.84
N THR A 43 -13.55 7.76 -11.47
CA THR A 43 -13.25 8.79 -12.47
C THR A 43 -13.19 10.20 -11.92
N GLN A 44 -13.61 10.40 -10.67
CA GLN A 44 -13.72 11.73 -10.03
C GLN A 44 -12.97 11.82 -8.71
N ASN A 45 -12.72 10.67 -8.06
CA ASN A 45 -12.03 10.60 -6.79
C ASN A 45 -10.65 9.98 -6.96
N ASP A 46 -9.68 10.46 -6.18
CA ASP A 46 -8.41 9.78 -6.01
C ASP A 46 -8.57 8.53 -5.14
N LEU A 47 -7.70 7.53 -5.30
CA LEU A 47 -7.71 6.36 -4.42
C LEU A 47 -7.39 6.73 -2.96
N SER A 48 -6.56 7.75 -2.74
CA SER A 48 -6.25 8.29 -1.41
C SER A 48 -7.46 8.88 -0.70
N ASP A 49 -8.50 9.32 -1.43
CA ASP A 49 -9.76 9.81 -0.86
C ASP A 49 -10.44 8.77 0.03
N LEU A 50 -10.20 7.47 -0.24
CA LEU A 50 -10.69 6.39 0.62
C LEU A 50 -10.15 6.48 2.04
N GLY A 51 -8.94 7.01 2.21
CA GLY A 51 -8.34 7.28 3.51
C GLY A 51 -8.78 8.60 4.12
N ALA A 52 -8.73 9.67 3.33
CA ALA A 52 -9.19 11.02 3.68
C ALA A 52 -9.34 11.84 2.40
N THR A 53 -10.42 12.59 2.27
CA THR A 53 -10.66 13.50 1.14
C THR A 53 -10.35 14.91 1.56
N CYS A 54 -9.27 15.49 1.03
CA CYS A 54 -8.79 16.83 1.40
C CYS A 54 -8.80 17.84 0.24
N HIS A 55 -9.06 17.39 -1.00
CA HIS A 55 -8.90 18.19 -2.22
C HIS A 55 -10.19 18.45 -3.00
N ASN A 56 -11.36 18.23 -2.41
CA ASN A 56 -12.61 18.38 -3.13
C ASN A 56 -13.04 19.86 -3.15
N ALA A 57 -13.41 20.37 -4.34
CA ALA A 57 -13.94 21.72 -4.52
C ALA A 57 -15.25 21.99 -3.72
N THR A 58 -15.92 20.94 -3.27
CA THR A 58 -17.14 21.02 -2.46
C THR A 58 -16.88 21.08 -0.95
N MET A 59 -15.62 21.10 -0.51
CA MET A 59 -15.27 21.23 0.91
C MET A 59 -15.74 22.56 1.50
N PRO A 60 -16.34 22.55 2.71
CA PRO A 60 -16.89 23.76 3.32
C PRO A 60 -15.84 24.82 3.66
N THR A 61 -14.58 24.43 3.81
CA THR A 61 -13.45 25.34 4.07
C THR A 61 -12.20 24.86 3.36
N PRO A 62 -11.37 25.75 2.77
CA PRO A 62 -10.08 25.37 2.21
C PRO A 62 -9.21 24.68 3.27
N GLY A 63 -8.65 23.51 2.93
CA GLY A 63 -7.81 22.73 3.83
C GLY A 63 -8.58 21.84 4.82
N SER A 64 -9.92 21.78 4.77
CA SER A 64 -10.67 20.80 5.53
C SER A 64 -10.60 19.41 4.87
N CYS A 65 -10.63 18.36 5.70
CA CYS A 65 -10.67 16.99 5.23
C CYS A 65 -11.95 16.30 5.71
N VAL A 66 -12.51 15.44 4.88
CA VAL A 66 -13.63 14.57 5.24
C VAL A 66 -13.14 13.13 5.32
N ILE A 67 -13.49 12.45 6.39
CA ILE A 67 -13.12 11.06 6.66
C ILE A 67 -14.39 10.24 6.77
N PHE A 68 -14.55 9.27 5.87
CA PHE A 68 -15.67 8.33 5.92
C PHE A 68 -15.25 7.02 6.57
N GLN A 69 -15.91 6.68 7.67
CA GLN A 69 -15.68 5.42 8.34
C GLN A 69 -16.78 4.39 7.95
N PRO A 70 -16.43 3.11 7.76
CA PRO A 70 -15.11 2.47 7.98
C PRO A 70 -14.14 2.52 6.78
N SER A 71 -14.49 3.20 5.66
CA SER A 71 -13.65 3.28 4.47
C SER A 71 -12.18 3.64 4.80
N SER A 72 -11.98 4.69 5.59
CA SER A 72 -10.65 5.19 5.97
C SER A 72 -9.82 4.14 6.73
N ILE A 73 -10.39 3.48 7.72
CA ILE A 73 -9.69 2.45 8.48
C ILE A 73 -9.32 1.28 7.56
N ILE A 74 -10.25 0.84 6.71
CA ILE A 74 -10.00 -0.26 5.76
C ILE A 74 -8.87 0.11 4.82
N TRP A 75 -8.95 1.26 4.16
CA TRP A 75 -7.94 1.74 3.22
C TRP A 75 -6.55 1.82 3.86
N ASN A 76 -6.42 2.53 4.97
CA ASN A 76 -5.14 2.73 5.63
C ASN A 76 -4.54 1.41 6.13
N THR A 77 -5.38 0.48 6.61
CA THR A 77 -4.94 -0.85 7.06
C THR A 77 -4.41 -1.68 5.89
N VAL A 78 -5.17 -1.80 4.79
CA VAL A 78 -4.74 -2.65 3.67
C VAL A 78 -3.54 -2.06 2.94
N LEU A 79 -3.40 -0.73 2.89
CA LEU A 79 -2.24 -0.06 2.32
C LEU A 79 -0.99 -0.25 3.18
N SER A 80 -1.11 -0.15 4.50
CA SER A 80 -0.02 -0.44 5.44
C SER A 80 0.43 -1.90 5.36
N LEU A 81 -0.52 -2.85 5.28
CA LEU A 81 -0.22 -4.26 5.09
C LEU A 81 0.44 -4.54 3.74
N LEU A 82 -0.02 -3.89 2.66
CA LEU A 82 0.65 -3.94 1.36
C LEU A 82 2.12 -3.57 1.50
N GLY A 83 2.41 -2.46 2.18
CA GLY A 83 3.77 -1.99 2.41
C GLY A 83 4.64 -2.99 3.18
N ILE A 84 4.16 -3.47 4.32
CA ILE A 84 4.89 -4.42 5.18
C ILE A 84 5.16 -5.74 4.44
N LEU A 85 4.14 -6.33 3.83
CA LEU A 85 4.28 -7.61 3.11
C LEU A 85 5.17 -7.49 1.88
N THR A 86 5.13 -6.36 1.18
CA THR A 86 6.00 -6.09 0.03
C THR A 86 7.45 -5.93 0.45
N MET A 87 7.74 -5.25 1.56
CA MET A 87 9.12 -5.17 2.09
C MET A 87 9.65 -6.53 2.53
N ALA A 88 8.82 -7.34 3.21
CA ALA A 88 9.19 -8.71 3.57
C ALA A 88 9.44 -9.58 2.33
N SER A 89 8.61 -9.45 1.30
CA SER A 89 8.79 -10.11 -0.01
C SER A 89 10.11 -9.68 -0.66
N ALA A 90 10.41 -8.37 -0.70
CA ALA A 90 11.66 -7.83 -1.25
C ALA A 90 12.89 -8.44 -0.58
N TYR A 91 12.87 -8.57 0.74
CA TYR A 91 13.95 -9.21 1.49
C TYR A 91 14.12 -10.68 1.10
N MET A 92 13.02 -11.43 1.00
CA MET A 92 13.06 -12.84 0.59
C MET A 92 13.56 -13.01 -0.84
N ILE A 93 13.13 -12.15 -1.76
CA ILE A 93 13.59 -12.13 -3.16
C ILE A 93 15.10 -11.83 -3.21
N TYR A 94 15.58 -10.87 -2.42
CA TYR A 94 17.01 -10.58 -2.31
C TYR A 94 17.80 -11.82 -1.85
N ARG A 95 17.32 -12.52 -0.83
CA ARG A 95 17.94 -13.73 -0.31
C ARG A 95 17.97 -14.88 -1.33
N GLY A 96 17.00 -14.91 -2.26
CA GLY A 96 16.90 -15.93 -3.30
C GLY A 96 17.67 -15.60 -4.59
N LEU A 97 17.55 -14.37 -5.08
CA LEU A 97 18.15 -13.95 -6.37
C LEU A 97 19.50 -13.23 -6.22
N GLY A 98 19.79 -12.62 -5.07
CA GLY A 98 20.97 -11.77 -4.89
C GLY A 98 20.92 -10.45 -5.68
N ASN A 99 19.81 -10.14 -6.38
CA ASN A 99 19.66 -8.93 -7.18
C ASN A 99 19.31 -7.73 -6.30
N ARG A 100 20.31 -6.92 -5.98
CA ARG A 100 20.18 -5.75 -5.11
C ARG A 100 19.27 -4.69 -5.68
N LEU A 101 19.43 -4.35 -6.97
CA LEU A 101 18.66 -3.28 -7.60
C LEU A 101 17.15 -3.58 -7.57
N PHE A 102 16.77 -4.76 -8.07
CA PHE A 102 15.38 -5.17 -8.10
C PHE A 102 14.76 -5.20 -6.70
N SER A 103 15.44 -5.83 -5.74
CA SER A 103 14.93 -5.94 -4.37
C SER A 103 14.84 -4.59 -3.66
N THR A 104 15.78 -3.66 -3.92
CA THR A 104 15.72 -2.30 -3.38
C THR A 104 14.52 -1.55 -3.94
N LEU A 105 14.26 -1.61 -5.25
CA LEU A 105 13.11 -0.96 -5.87
C LEU A 105 11.78 -1.49 -5.30
N VAL A 106 11.64 -2.80 -5.17
CA VAL A 106 10.46 -3.43 -4.54
C VAL A 106 10.32 -3.02 -3.07
N GLY A 107 11.42 -2.97 -2.34
CA GLY A 107 11.45 -2.51 -0.94
C GLY A 107 11.03 -1.05 -0.78
N LEU A 108 11.52 -0.16 -1.66
CA LEU A 108 11.15 1.25 -1.67
C LEU A 108 9.66 1.46 -2.00
N PHE A 109 9.12 0.69 -2.95
CA PHE A 109 7.68 0.69 -3.21
C PHE A 109 6.89 0.29 -1.95
N GLY A 110 7.31 -0.78 -1.27
CA GLY A 110 6.67 -1.21 -0.02
C GLY A 110 6.75 -0.15 1.09
N LEU A 111 7.89 0.53 1.21
CA LEU A 111 8.07 1.62 2.17
C LEU A 111 7.14 2.81 1.86
N GLY A 112 7.03 3.21 0.59
CA GLY A 112 6.10 4.25 0.16
C GLY A 112 4.65 3.91 0.48
N ALA A 113 4.22 2.68 0.20
CA ALA A 113 2.88 2.21 0.53
C ALA A 113 2.62 2.21 2.05
N LEU A 114 3.61 1.80 2.87
CA LEU A 114 3.50 1.84 4.32
C LEU A 114 3.36 3.27 4.83
N ILE A 115 4.20 4.19 4.37
CA ILE A 115 4.13 5.60 4.77
C ILE A 115 2.76 6.19 4.39
N ALA A 116 2.30 5.97 3.15
CA ALA A 116 1.00 6.45 2.70
C ALA A 116 -0.18 5.86 3.50
N GLY A 117 -0.05 4.63 4.00
CA GLY A 117 -1.08 3.99 4.83
C GLY A 117 -1.09 4.49 6.28
N VAL A 118 0.08 4.83 6.86
CA VAL A 118 0.16 5.31 8.25
C VAL A 118 0.08 6.82 8.37
N VAL A 119 0.31 7.56 7.27
CA VAL A 119 0.23 9.03 7.20
C VAL A 119 -0.83 9.41 6.15
N PRO A 120 -2.12 9.35 6.48
CA PRO A 120 -3.18 9.78 5.57
C PRO A 120 -3.16 11.30 5.35
N GLU A 121 -3.80 11.77 4.28
CA GLU A 121 -3.76 13.18 3.84
C GLU A 121 -4.20 14.18 4.92
N ASN A 122 -5.10 13.79 5.81
CA ASN A 122 -5.57 14.64 6.90
C ASN A 122 -4.53 14.86 8.02
N VAL A 123 -3.46 14.05 8.05
CA VAL A 123 -2.39 14.18 9.04
C VAL A 123 -1.27 15.08 8.50
N ASP A 124 -0.80 14.83 7.30
CA ASP A 124 0.24 15.62 6.64
C ASP A 124 0.14 15.49 5.11
N LEU A 125 -0.47 16.50 4.49
CA LEU A 125 -0.61 16.60 3.04
C LEU A 125 0.74 16.61 2.31
N THR A 126 1.76 17.24 2.89
CA THR A 126 3.07 17.37 2.27
C THR A 126 3.77 16.01 2.20
N THR A 127 3.81 15.29 3.31
CA THR A 127 4.44 13.96 3.37
C THR A 127 3.66 12.96 2.53
N HIS A 128 2.33 12.99 2.57
CA HIS A 128 1.49 12.10 1.74
C HIS A 128 1.71 12.37 0.25
N GLY A 129 1.81 13.63 -0.16
CA GLY A 129 2.07 14.01 -1.54
C GLY A 129 3.44 13.58 -2.08
N LEU A 130 4.44 13.39 -1.22
CA LEU A 130 5.78 12.94 -1.63
C LEU A 130 5.83 11.44 -1.97
N VAL A 131 4.89 10.63 -1.51
CA VAL A 131 4.87 9.16 -1.69
C VAL A 131 3.80 8.67 -2.66
N ARG A 132 3.07 9.59 -3.31
CA ARG A 132 2.06 9.30 -4.36
C ARG A 132 2.67 8.86 -5.68
#